data_cf3943676992307c23ffba6b0c5cd232
#
_entry.id   cf3943676992307c23ffba6b0c5cd232
#
_cell.length_a   1.000
_cell.length_b   1.000
_cell.length_c   1.000
_cell.angle_alpha   90.00
_cell.angle_beta   90.00
_cell.angle_gamma   90.00
#
_symmetry.space_group_name_H-M   'P 1'
#
loop_
_entity.id
_entity.type
_entity.pdbx_description
1 polymer ?
#
loop_
_entity_poly.entity_id
_entity_poly.type
_entity_poly.pdbx_seq_one_letter_code
_entity_poly.pdbx_strand_id
1 'polypeptide(L)'
;SSAASDVYKRQLRDRLTALELRVKMDDSEQSPGWKYAQYEMKGVPLRVEIGPKDMEKQQCCIARRDTGEKVFVPLTELEATVQALLKEVHDNLYAMAEKNLEDNTFDFTTWEEVKEMAQGKGGFARTKWCGSLECELAMKEKAGVSSRCMPLKQSGTVGKCPVCGKECTTDIYWGVAY
;
A
#
# COMPACT_ATOMS: atom_id res chain seq x y z
N SER A 1 8.82 -19.95 -28.12
CA SER A 1 10.10 -19.66 -27.42
C SER A 1 11.19 -20.57 -27.98
N SER A 2 12.40 -20.06 -28.20
CA SER A 2 13.53 -20.91 -28.58
C SER A 2 14.09 -21.60 -27.33
N ALA A 3 14.63 -22.83 -27.46
CA ALA A 3 15.26 -23.54 -26.35
C ALA A 3 16.32 -22.69 -25.63
N ALA A 4 17.04 -21.84 -26.36
CA ALA A 4 17.99 -20.88 -25.79
C ALA A 4 17.35 -19.87 -24.86
N SER A 5 16.19 -19.33 -25.21
CA SER A 5 15.43 -18.40 -24.36
C SER A 5 15.02 -19.03 -23.03
N ASP A 6 14.64 -20.30 -23.04
CA ASP A 6 14.21 -21.01 -21.83
C ASP A 6 15.38 -21.33 -20.90
N VAL A 7 16.57 -21.59 -21.45
CA VAL A 7 17.81 -21.73 -20.66
C VAL A 7 18.14 -20.41 -19.93
N TYR A 8 18.11 -19.28 -20.63
CA TYR A 8 18.35 -17.97 -20.01
C TYR A 8 17.35 -17.67 -18.90
N LYS A 9 16.04 -17.88 -19.13
CA LYS A 9 15.01 -17.66 -18.11
C LYS A 9 15.26 -18.49 -16.85
N ARG A 10 15.64 -19.76 -17.01
CA ARG A 10 15.98 -20.64 -15.88
C ARG A 10 17.21 -20.15 -15.11
N GLN A 11 18.25 -19.72 -15.82
CA GLN A 11 19.44 -19.15 -15.19
C GLN A 11 19.11 -17.89 -14.38
N LEU A 12 18.30 -16.97 -14.92
CA LEU A 12 17.89 -15.76 -14.18
C LEU A 12 17.03 -16.11 -12.95
N ARG A 13 16.09 -17.06 -13.09
CA ARG A 13 15.33 -17.58 -11.95
C ARG A 13 16.25 -18.13 -10.87
N ASP A 14 17.21 -18.96 -11.22
CA ASP A 14 18.09 -19.64 -10.26
C ASP A 14 19.01 -18.63 -9.56
N ARG A 15 19.53 -17.63 -10.28
CA ARG A 15 20.32 -16.53 -9.73
C ARG A 15 19.53 -15.72 -8.69
N LEU A 16 18.28 -15.35 -9.02
CA LEU A 16 17.42 -14.58 -8.10
C LEU A 16 16.94 -15.44 -6.92
N THR A 17 16.69 -16.73 -7.14
CA THR A 17 16.32 -17.66 -6.06
C THR A 17 17.47 -17.86 -5.07
N ALA A 18 18.71 -17.82 -5.53
CA ALA A 18 19.89 -17.91 -4.68
C ALA A 18 20.04 -16.73 -3.70
N LEU A 19 19.33 -15.62 -3.94
CA LEU A 19 19.21 -14.47 -3.03
C LEU A 19 18.02 -14.61 -2.05
N GLU A 20 17.47 -15.81 -1.89
CA GLU A 20 16.29 -16.08 -1.06
C GLU A 20 15.01 -15.32 -1.51
N LEU A 21 14.99 -14.83 -2.75
CA LEU A 21 13.81 -14.20 -3.33
C LEU A 21 12.78 -15.24 -3.76
N ARG A 22 11.50 -14.92 -3.59
CA ARG A 22 10.38 -15.75 -4.09
C ARG A 22 10.19 -15.49 -5.58
N VAL A 23 10.74 -16.36 -6.41
CA VAL A 23 10.71 -16.21 -7.87
C VAL A 23 9.72 -17.17 -8.49
N LYS A 24 8.83 -16.67 -9.34
CA LYS A 24 7.95 -17.47 -10.19
C LYS A 24 8.33 -17.26 -11.65
N MET A 25 8.72 -18.33 -12.34
CA MET A 25 8.85 -18.34 -13.78
C MET A 25 7.50 -18.74 -14.40
N ASP A 26 7.02 -17.98 -15.37
CA ASP A 26 5.83 -18.31 -16.13
C ASP A 26 6.21 -18.78 -17.53
N ASP A 27 6.14 -20.08 -17.72
CA ASP A 27 6.40 -20.81 -18.98
C ASP A 27 5.11 -21.26 -19.68
N SER A 28 3.93 -20.80 -19.23
CA SER A 28 2.66 -21.10 -19.86
C SER A 28 2.58 -20.55 -21.30
N GLU A 29 1.64 -21.05 -22.08
CA GLU A 29 1.40 -20.64 -23.48
C GLU A 29 0.58 -19.33 -23.59
N GLN A 30 0.19 -18.73 -22.46
CA GLN A 30 -0.58 -17.48 -22.44
C GLN A 30 0.20 -16.31 -23.05
N SER A 31 -0.54 -15.35 -23.61
CA SER A 31 0.06 -14.15 -24.19
C SER A 31 0.81 -13.32 -23.12
N PRO A 32 1.86 -12.57 -23.50
CA PRO A 32 2.58 -11.72 -22.55
C PRO A 32 1.67 -10.75 -21.80
N GLY A 33 0.73 -10.10 -22.49
CA GLY A 33 -0.22 -9.17 -21.86
C GLY A 33 -1.10 -9.83 -20.80
N TRP A 34 -1.58 -11.04 -21.05
CA TRP A 34 -2.35 -11.80 -20.09
C TRP A 34 -1.51 -12.13 -18.83
N LYS A 35 -0.28 -12.62 -19.03
CA LYS A 35 0.64 -12.90 -17.93
C LYS A 35 0.91 -11.66 -17.08
N TYR A 36 1.14 -10.51 -17.71
CA TYR A 36 1.41 -9.24 -17.02
C TYR A 36 0.23 -8.86 -16.12
N ALA A 37 -0.98 -8.81 -16.68
CA ALA A 37 -2.19 -8.48 -15.91
C ALA A 37 -2.42 -9.48 -14.76
N GLN A 38 -2.21 -10.78 -15.00
CA GLN A 38 -2.38 -11.82 -13.99
C GLN A 38 -1.45 -11.63 -12.77
N TYR A 39 -0.19 -11.29 -12.98
CA TYR A 39 0.75 -11.10 -11.89
C TYR A 39 0.65 -9.71 -11.25
N GLU A 40 0.27 -8.69 -11.99
CA GLU A 40 -0.07 -7.38 -11.46
C GLU A 40 -1.26 -7.46 -10.49
N MET A 41 -2.31 -8.19 -10.85
CA MET A 41 -3.47 -8.45 -9.97
C MET A 41 -3.09 -9.22 -8.70
N LYS A 42 -2.12 -10.13 -8.79
CA LYS A 42 -1.60 -10.86 -7.63
C LYS A 42 -0.66 -10.03 -6.74
N GLY A 43 -0.35 -8.80 -7.14
CA GLY A 43 0.51 -7.90 -6.37
C GLY A 43 2.01 -8.20 -6.49
N VAL A 44 2.45 -8.90 -7.54
CA VAL A 44 3.88 -9.16 -7.75
C VAL A 44 4.60 -7.84 -8.03
N PRO A 45 5.58 -7.45 -7.21
CA PRO A 45 6.16 -6.10 -7.25
C PRO A 45 7.02 -5.84 -8.49
N LEU A 46 7.78 -6.83 -8.95
CA LEU A 46 8.68 -6.72 -10.09
C LEU A 46 8.44 -7.85 -11.08
N ARG A 47 8.51 -7.52 -12.35
CA ARG A 47 8.48 -8.48 -13.45
C ARG A 47 9.76 -8.35 -14.26
N VAL A 48 10.49 -9.47 -14.43
CA VAL A 48 11.67 -9.54 -15.29
C VAL A 48 11.26 -10.14 -16.63
N GLU A 49 11.49 -9.38 -17.69
CA GLU A 49 11.21 -9.78 -19.07
C GLU A 49 12.54 -9.98 -19.81
N ILE A 50 12.65 -11.05 -20.58
CA ILE A 50 13.79 -11.29 -21.45
C ILE A 50 13.34 -11.89 -22.78
N GLY A 51 13.70 -11.23 -23.86
CA GLY A 51 13.42 -11.64 -25.23
C GLY A 51 14.70 -11.87 -26.03
N PRO A 52 14.60 -12.33 -27.30
CA PRO A 52 15.77 -12.56 -28.15
C PRO A 52 16.69 -11.35 -28.28
N LYS A 53 16.13 -10.16 -28.46
CA LYS A 53 16.90 -8.90 -28.55
C LYS A 53 17.61 -8.52 -27.25
N ASP A 54 17.03 -8.90 -26.12
CA ASP A 54 17.65 -8.64 -24.82
C ASP A 54 18.82 -9.59 -24.58
N MET A 55 18.68 -10.84 -24.99
CA MET A 55 19.79 -11.83 -24.94
C MET A 55 20.98 -11.40 -25.78
N GLU A 56 20.75 -10.90 -27.00
CA GLU A 56 21.81 -10.37 -27.87
C GLU A 56 22.59 -9.22 -27.19
N LYS A 57 21.88 -8.39 -26.42
CA LYS A 57 22.46 -7.25 -25.71
C LYS A 57 22.94 -7.58 -24.30
N GLN A 58 22.84 -8.84 -23.87
CA GLN A 58 23.17 -9.29 -22.50
C GLN A 58 22.46 -8.46 -21.43
N GLN A 59 21.18 -8.16 -21.62
CA GLN A 59 20.34 -7.38 -20.72
C GLN A 59 19.00 -8.06 -20.45
N CYS A 60 18.24 -7.56 -19.50
CA CYS A 60 16.81 -7.85 -19.30
C CYS A 60 16.04 -6.55 -19.07
N CYS A 61 14.73 -6.60 -19.20
CA CYS A 61 13.84 -5.52 -18.83
C CYS A 61 13.17 -5.84 -17.49
N ILE A 62 13.21 -4.91 -16.54
CA ILE A 62 12.51 -5.02 -15.26
C ILE A 62 11.39 -4.00 -15.25
N ALA A 63 10.16 -4.47 -15.03
CA ALA A 63 8.98 -3.61 -14.90
C ALA A 63 8.54 -3.54 -13.42
N ARG A 64 8.30 -2.33 -12.93
CA ARG A 64 7.77 -2.06 -11.59
C ARG A 64 6.25 -2.01 -11.61
N ARG A 65 5.60 -2.68 -10.66
CA ARG A 65 4.14 -2.65 -10.55
C ARG A 65 3.60 -1.33 -10.00
N ASP A 66 4.32 -0.70 -9.08
CA ASP A 66 3.88 0.50 -8.36
C ASP A 66 3.86 1.76 -9.22
N THR A 67 4.84 1.92 -10.13
CA THR A 67 4.98 3.08 -11.01
C THR A 67 4.66 2.79 -12.49
N GLY A 68 4.70 1.51 -12.88
CA GLY A 68 4.61 1.10 -14.29
C GLY A 68 5.92 1.32 -15.08
N GLU A 69 6.96 1.84 -14.45
CA GLU A 69 8.25 2.07 -15.11
C GLU A 69 8.94 0.80 -15.52
N LYS A 70 9.67 0.89 -16.62
CA LYS A 70 10.51 -0.19 -17.16
C LYS A 70 11.94 0.29 -17.26
N VAL A 71 12.86 -0.53 -16.76
CA VAL A 71 14.31 -0.30 -16.85
C VAL A 71 14.98 -1.46 -17.55
N PHE A 72 15.94 -1.16 -18.45
CA PHE A 72 16.80 -2.17 -19.06
C PHE A 72 18.08 -2.27 -18.26
N VAL A 73 18.42 -3.49 -17.85
CA VAL A 73 19.50 -3.78 -16.91
C VAL A 73 20.44 -4.81 -17.51
N PRO A 74 21.76 -4.55 -17.53
CA PRO A 74 22.74 -5.58 -17.89
C PRO A 74 22.58 -6.81 -17.00
N LEU A 75 22.71 -8.01 -17.57
CA LEU A 75 22.58 -9.25 -16.80
C LEU A 75 23.60 -9.38 -15.65
N THR A 76 24.70 -8.66 -15.72
CA THR A 76 25.72 -8.58 -14.65
C THR A 76 25.26 -7.79 -13.44
N GLU A 77 24.25 -6.93 -13.58
CA GLU A 77 23.72 -6.07 -12.52
C GLU A 77 22.34 -6.51 -12.02
N LEU A 78 21.82 -7.64 -12.52
CA LEU A 78 20.47 -8.11 -12.25
C LEU A 78 20.18 -8.21 -10.76
N GLU A 79 21.01 -8.90 -10.00
CA GLU A 79 20.79 -9.19 -8.58
C GLU A 79 20.75 -7.91 -7.76
N ALA A 80 21.75 -7.04 -7.93
CA ALA A 80 21.85 -5.78 -7.21
C ALA A 80 20.65 -4.86 -7.53
N THR A 81 20.28 -4.79 -8.83
CA THR A 81 19.16 -3.96 -9.26
C THR A 81 17.82 -4.48 -8.74
N VAL A 82 17.59 -5.80 -8.79
CA VAL A 82 16.34 -6.38 -8.27
C VAL A 82 16.19 -6.13 -6.77
N GLN A 83 17.24 -6.29 -5.98
CA GLN A 83 17.21 -6.02 -4.54
C GLN A 83 16.93 -4.54 -4.25
N ALA A 84 17.59 -3.63 -4.97
CA ALA A 84 17.35 -2.18 -4.84
C ALA A 84 15.91 -1.81 -5.21
N LEU A 85 15.41 -2.28 -6.36
CA LEU A 85 14.05 -2.00 -6.82
C LEU A 85 12.98 -2.59 -5.90
N LEU A 86 13.18 -3.77 -5.31
CA LEU A 86 12.25 -4.33 -4.32
C LEU A 86 12.13 -3.43 -3.10
N LYS A 87 13.25 -2.90 -2.62
CA LYS A 87 13.24 -1.94 -1.51
C LYS A 87 12.54 -0.64 -1.91
N GLU A 88 12.85 -0.10 -3.08
CA GLU A 88 12.20 1.12 -3.58
C GLU A 88 10.68 0.97 -3.74
N VAL A 89 10.20 -0.17 -4.29
CA VAL A 89 8.76 -0.47 -4.39
C VAL A 89 8.13 -0.51 -3.00
N HIS A 90 8.77 -1.16 -2.02
CA HIS A 90 8.28 -1.19 -0.64
C HIS A 90 8.18 0.21 -0.05
N ASP A 91 9.26 0.99 -0.13
CA ASP A 91 9.33 2.34 0.43
C ASP A 91 8.29 3.27 -0.23
N ASN A 92 8.11 3.17 -1.55
CA ASN A 92 7.11 3.96 -2.29
C ASN A 92 5.68 3.60 -1.88
N LEU A 93 5.35 2.31 -1.80
CA LEU A 93 4.02 1.88 -1.38
C LEU A 93 3.72 2.28 0.07
N TYR A 94 4.72 2.21 0.95
CA TYR A 94 4.60 2.67 2.33
C TYR A 94 4.33 4.18 2.39
N ALA A 95 5.12 4.98 1.69
CA ALA A 95 4.95 6.42 1.64
C ALA A 95 3.59 6.83 1.05
N MET A 96 3.12 6.12 0.01
CA MET A 96 1.79 6.34 -0.55
C MET A 96 0.67 6.03 0.45
N ALA A 97 0.80 4.95 1.22
CA ALA A 97 -0.18 4.57 2.23
C ALA A 97 -0.19 5.57 3.41
N GLU A 98 0.99 5.99 3.87
CA GLU A 98 1.14 7.00 4.92
C GLU A 98 0.50 8.33 4.49
N LYS A 99 0.85 8.81 3.30
CA LYS A 99 0.22 10.02 2.74
C LYS A 99 -1.29 9.88 2.59
N ASN A 100 -1.79 8.75 2.13
CA ASN A 100 -3.23 8.52 2.00
C ASN A 100 -3.92 8.54 3.37
N LEU A 101 -3.29 8.02 4.41
CA LEU A 101 -3.82 8.09 5.77
C LEU A 101 -3.86 9.53 6.29
N GLU A 102 -2.78 10.31 6.07
CA GLU A 102 -2.72 11.72 6.46
C GLU A 102 -3.77 12.56 5.72
N ASP A 103 -3.86 12.45 4.39
CA ASP A 103 -4.79 13.19 3.54
C ASP A 103 -6.27 12.89 3.84
N ASN A 104 -6.56 11.75 4.49
CA ASN A 104 -7.90 11.30 4.84
C ASN A 104 -8.14 11.21 6.36
N THR A 105 -7.31 11.87 7.17
CA THR A 105 -7.52 12.04 8.62
C THR A 105 -7.74 13.52 8.93
N PHE A 106 -8.86 13.83 9.58
CA PHE A 106 -9.29 15.20 9.85
C PHE A 106 -9.51 15.41 11.35
N ASP A 107 -9.10 16.57 11.86
CA ASP A 107 -9.36 16.98 13.24
C ASP A 107 -10.70 17.73 13.32
N PHE A 108 -11.58 17.28 14.21
CA PHE A 108 -12.88 17.89 14.45
C PHE A 108 -13.14 18.12 15.93
N THR A 109 -14.01 19.05 16.22
CA THR A 109 -14.40 19.44 17.57
C THR A 109 -15.86 19.16 17.88
N THR A 110 -16.69 18.96 16.86
CA THR A 110 -18.13 18.73 16.98
C THR A 110 -18.54 17.44 16.27
N TRP A 111 -19.64 16.85 16.69
CA TRP A 111 -20.19 15.66 16.03
C TRP A 111 -20.82 15.99 14.66
N GLU A 112 -21.26 17.23 14.47
CA GLU A 112 -21.80 17.72 13.19
C GLU A 112 -20.75 17.70 12.09
N GLU A 113 -19.54 18.18 12.37
CA GLU A 113 -18.39 18.12 11.44
C GLU A 113 -18.04 16.69 11.09
N VAL A 114 -18.03 15.79 12.08
CA VAL A 114 -17.78 14.35 11.85
C VAL A 114 -18.85 13.73 10.96
N LYS A 115 -20.12 14.10 11.16
CA LYS A 115 -21.25 13.66 10.33
C LYS A 115 -21.10 14.11 8.89
N GLU A 116 -20.75 15.36 8.68
CA GLU A 116 -20.55 15.93 7.35
C GLU A 116 -19.41 15.18 6.59
N MET A 117 -18.30 14.95 7.26
CA MET A 117 -17.20 14.14 6.72
C MET A 117 -17.66 12.72 6.36
N ALA A 118 -18.38 12.05 7.27
CA ALA A 118 -18.86 10.69 7.09
C ALA A 118 -19.85 10.54 5.92
N GLN A 119 -20.70 11.53 5.70
CA GLN A 119 -21.69 11.57 4.60
C GLN A 119 -21.09 12.06 3.27
N GLY A 120 -19.96 12.75 3.31
CA GLY A 120 -19.30 13.34 2.15
C GLY A 120 -18.08 12.54 1.69
N LYS A 121 -16.90 13.11 1.91
CA LYS A 121 -15.62 12.56 1.44
C LYS A 121 -15.24 11.21 2.07
N GLY A 122 -15.73 10.95 3.29
CA GLY A 122 -15.30 9.83 4.11
C GLY A 122 -13.92 10.07 4.73
N GLY A 123 -13.31 9.01 5.27
CA GLY A 123 -12.03 9.06 5.95
C GLY A 123 -12.12 8.79 7.45
N PHE A 124 -11.14 9.30 8.19
CA PHE A 124 -11.08 9.21 9.64
C PHE A 124 -11.25 10.58 10.29
N ALA A 125 -12.14 10.66 11.27
CA ALA A 125 -12.23 11.81 12.15
C ALA A 125 -11.42 11.58 13.42
N ARG A 126 -10.57 12.52 13.80
CA ARG A 126 -9.88 12.53 15.09
C ARG A 126 -10.53 13.60 15.97
N THR A 127 -10.96 13.21 17.16
CA THR A 127 -11.56 14.12 18.15
C THR A 127 -11.02 13.85 19.53
N LYS A 128 -11.36 14.70 20.48
CA LYS A 128 -11.26 14.41 21.91
C LYS A 128 -12.42 13.52 22.35
N TRP A 129 -12.20 12.71 23.36
CA TRP A 129 -13.24 11.83 23.93
C TRP A 129 -13.15 11.77 25.46
N CYS A 130 -14.30 11.84 26.11
CA CYS A 130 -14.41 11.87 27.56
C CYS A 130 -14.33 10.50 28.24
N GLY A 131 -14.21 9.40 27.47
CA GLY A 131 -14.16 8.04 27.99
C GLY A 131 -15.53 7.40 28.25
N SER A 132 -16.64 8.10 28.03
CA SER A 132 -17.99 7.58 28.28
C SER A 132 -18.50 6.75 27.10
N LEU A 133 -19.00 5.54 27.41
CA LEU A 133 -19.71 4.68 26.44
C LEU A 133 -20.95 5.38 25.85
N GLU A 134 -21.67 6.17 26.66
CA GLU A 134 -22.83 6.91 26.20
C GLU A 134 -22.47 7.91 25.07
N CYS A 135 -21.34 8.58 25.18
CA CYS A 135 -20.84 9.49 24.15
C CYS A 135 -20.39 8.73 22.90
N GLU A 136 -19.81 7.54 23.05
CA GLU A 136 -19.44 6.68 21.93
C GLU A 136 -20.68 6.20 21.15
N LEU A 137 -21.69 5.71 21.85
CA LEU A 137 -22.96 5.31 21.25
C LEU A 137 -23.68 6.50 20.58
N ALA A 138 -23.64 7.68 21.19
CA ALA A 138 -24.20 8.89 20.60
C ALA A 138 -23.48 9.32 19.31
N MET A 139 -22.16 9.10 19.18
CA MET A 139 -21.44 9.34 17.91
C MET A 139 -21.92 8.40 16.80
N LYS A 140 -22.22 7.15 17.13
CA LYS A 140 -22.78 6.20 16.16
C LYS A 140 -24.19 6.62 15.72
N GLU A 141 -25.03 7.03 16.66
CA GLU A 141 -26.42 7.43 16.38
C GLU A 141 -26.49 8.76 15.60
N LYS A 142 -25.73 9.78 16.02
CA LYS A 142 -25.81 11.13 15.47
C LYS A 142 -25.00 11.31 14.18
N ALA A 143 -23.76 10.75 14.14
CA ALA A 143 -22.83 10.96 13.06
C ALA A 143 -22.64 9.73 12.13
N GLY A 144 -23.19 8.56 12.49
CA GLY A 144 -23.07 7.34 11.68
C GLY A 144 -21.66 6.74 11.68
N VAL A 145 -20.86 7.05 12.68
CA VAL A 145 -19.47 6.56 12.80
C VAL A 145 -19.29 5.67 14.02
N SER A 146 -18.32 4.80 14.00
CA SER A 146 -17.88 4.02 15.16
C SER A 146 -16.44 4.34 15.54
N SER A 147 -16.09 4.16 16.80
CA SER A 147 -14.71 4.23 17.29
C SER A 147 -13.83 3.21 16.57
N ARG A 148 -12.61 3.59 16.23
CA ARG A 148 -11.64 2.72 15.57
C ARG A 148 -10.48 2.37 16.49
N CYS A 149 -9.82 3.39 16.99
CA CYS A 149 -8.74 3.21 17.97
C CYS A 149 -8.48 4.52 18.72
N MET A 150 -7.81 4.39 19.85
CA MET A 150 -7.09 5.46 20.50
C MET A 150 -5.61 5.34 20.08
N PRO A 151 -5.00 6.39 19.51
CA PRO A 151 -3.61 6.31 19.09
C PRO A 151 -2.69 6.05 20.32
N LEU A 152 -1.66 5.24 20.12
CA LEU A 152 -0.68 4.96 21.19
C LEU A 152 0.02 6.25 21.64
N LYS A 153 0.32 7.15 20.69
CA LYS A 153 0.85 8.48 20.99
C LYS A 153 -0.30 9.48 21.03
N GLN A 154 -0.69 9.87 22.23
CA GLN A 154 -1.69 10.89 22.47
C GLN A 154 -1.08 12.29 22.31
N SER A 155 -1.88 13.27 21.86
CA SER A 155 -1.40 14.66 21.69
C SER A 155 -1.08 15.36 23.01
N GLY A 156 -1.70 14.91 24.10
CA GLY A 156 -1.57 15.55 25.43
C GLY A 156 -2.29 16.90 25.56
N THR A 157 -2.94 17.37 24.50
CA THR A 157 -3.69 18.63 24.53
C THR A 157 -5.07 18.45 25.17
N VAL A 158 -5.56 19.49 25.83
CA VAL A 158 -6.93 19.54 26.35
C VAL A 158 -7.89 20.01 25.24
N GLY A 159 -9.05 19.39 25.16
CA GLY A 159 -10.14 19.78 24.27
C GLY A 159 -11.47 19.32 24.82
N LYS A 160 -12.53 19.44 24.04
CA LYS A 160 -13.89 19.08 24.47
C LYS A 160 -14.39 17.85 23.74
N CYS A 161 -15.08 16.98 24.49
CA CYS A 161 -15.80 15.87 23.88
C CYS A 161 -16.88 16.40 22.92
N PRO A 162 -16.94 15.97 21.65
CA PRO A 162 -17.86 16.50 20.66
C PRO A 162 -19.33 16.26 20.98
N VAL A 163 -19.64 15.36 21.91
CA VAL A 163 -21.01 15.00 22.30
C VAL A 163 -21.45 15.75 23.55
N CYS A 164 -20.72 15.64 24.66
CA CYS A 164 -21.14 16.17 25.95
C CYS A 164 -20.44 17.48 26.35
N GLY A 165 -19.46 17.95 25.60
CA GLY A 165 -18.72 19.17 25.88
C GLY A 165 -17.75 19.10 27.05
N LYS A 166 -17.61 17.95 27.73
CA LYS A 166 -16.68 17.77 28.84
C LYS A 166 -15.23 17.92 28.38
N GLU A 167 -14.42 18.62 29.15
CA GLU A 167 -12.97 18.70 28.94
C GLU A 167 -12.31 17.33 29.07
N CYS A 168 -11.45 16.99 28.15
CA CYS A 168 -10.75 15.72 28.10
C CYS A 168 -9.47 15.82 27.27
N THR A 169 -8.57 14.87 27.44
CA THR A 169 -7.26 14.82 26.77
C THR A 169 -7.08 13.64 25.84
N THR A 170 -7.99 12.67 25.90
CA THR A 170 -7.90 11.44 25.09
C THR A 170 -8.25 11.70 23.64
N ASP A 171 -7.33 11.41 22.74
CA ASP A 171 -7.56 11.39 21.30
C ASP A 171 -8.15 10.04 20.88
N ILE A 172 -9.16 10.08 20.01
CA ILE A 172 -9.81 8.90 19.45
C ILE A 172 -10.08 9.10 17.96
N TYR A 173 -10.01 8.00 17.20
CA TYR A 173 -10.36 7.97 15.78
C TYR A 173 -11.73 7.36 15.57
N TRP A 174 -12.51 7.99 14.67
CA TRP A 174 -13.81 7.54 14.22
C TRP A 174 -13.81 7.26 12.72
N GLY A 175 -14.62 6.32 12.29
CA GLY A 175 -14.81 6.03 10.86
C GLY A 175 -16.15 5.35 10.61
N VAL A 176 -16.61 5.40 9.36
CA VAL A 176 -17.83 4.70 8.93
C VAL A 176 -17.56 3.18 8.94
N ALA A 177 -18.48 2.43 9.57
CA ALA A 177 -18.48 0.95 9.51
C ALA A 177 -19.34 0.49 8.33
N TYR A 178 -18.85 -0.52 7.61
CA TYR A 178 -19.58 -1.18 6.54
C TYR A 178 -20.25 -2.44 7.06
#